data_17563fd720e4a673ae5d88b5610f33c9
#
_entry.id   17563fd720e4a673ae5d88b5610f33c9
#
_cell.length_a   1.000
_cell.length_b   1.000
_cell.length_c   1.000
_cell.angle_alpha   90.00
_cell.angle_beta   90.00
_cell.angle_gamma   90.00
#
_symmetry.space_group_name_H-M   'P 1'
#
loop_
_entity.id
_entity.type
_entity.pdbx_description
1 polymer ?
#
loop_
_entity_poly.entity_id
_entity_poly.type
_entity_poly.pdbx_seq_one_letter_code
_entity_poly.pdbx_strand_id
1 'polypeptide(L)'
;ATIAQLAAVVSRPGGTYAYGRHYLSNNWGFLAGAAFLIGKIGSAAAIALVFASYLTPGLEVLTASLAIVVMAFINILGVNRTAFGSKILAGITIAFLVVLSVAAAFAPATAVALEQPSGIGVLTAASLFFFAFAGYARVATLGDEVVDSRRNVPRAIIISLGIVFVIYLSLGWLVENRLGSLVIGSVTPLADLAAVSFGTASFVFVFAAVAALGSLLALLAGM
;
A
#
# COMPACT_ATOMS: atom_id res chain seq x y z
N ALA A 1 -5.63 -2.09 16.33
CA ALA A 1 -6.46 -1.67 17.47
C ALA A 1 -5.85 -0.48 18.23
N THR A 2 -4.61 -0.54 18.69
CA THR A 2 -3.98 0.48 19.56
C THR A 2 -3.95 1.89 18.95
N ILE A 3 -3.55 2.07 17.69
CA ILE A 3 -3.54 3.40 17.05
C ILE A 3 -4.94 3.96 16.86
N ALA A 4 -5.93 3.12 16.56
CA ALA A 4 -7.32 3.58 16.48
C ALA A 4 -7.84 4.07 17.85
N GLN A 5 -7.46 3.42 18.95
CA GLN A 5 -7.77 3.85 20.31
C GLN A 5 -7.06 5.16 20.66
N LEU A 6 -5.77 5.29 20.33
CA LEU A 6 -5.01 6.52 20.54
C LEU A 6 -5.59 7.69 19.73
N ALA A 7 -6.00 7.48 18.49
CA ALA A 7 -6.66 8.48 17.64
C ALA A 7 -8.02 8.93 18.20
N ALA A 8 -8.75 8.05 18.89
CA ALA A 8 -10.00 8.40 19.55
C ALA A 8 -9.80 9.31 20.78
N VAL A 9 -8.67 9.16 21.48
CA VAL A 9 -8.36 9.90 22.71
C VAL A 9 -7.59 11.20 22.40
N VAL A 10 -6.57 11.12 21.55
CA VAL A 10 -5.69 12.24 21.17
C VAL A 10 -6.06 12.67 19.76
N SER A 11 -6.96 13.62 19.62
CA SER A 11 -7.43 14.17 18.33
C SER A 11 -6.53 15.27 17.75
N ARG A 12 -5.28 15.36 18.19
CA ARG A 12 -4.30 16.34 17.65
C ARG A 12 -3.63 15.80 16.40
N PRO A 13 -3.26 16.68 15.43
CA PRO A 13 -2.49 16.26 14.25
C PRO A 13 -1.10 15.76 14.65
N GLY A 14 -0.50 14.91 13.81
CA GLY A 14 0.86 14.40 14.03
C GLY A 14 0.94 12.90 14.36
N GLY A 15 -0.19 12.20 14.53
CA GLY A 15 -0.22 10.75 14.69
C GLY A 15 0.77 10.22 15.74
N THR A 16 1.63 9.26 15.38
CA THR A 16 2.58 8.62 16.31
C THR A 16 3.56 9.59 16.97
N TYR A 17 3.94 10.67 16.28
CA TYR A 17 4.75 11.75 16.87
C TYR A 17 4.02 12.43 18.03
N ALA A 18 2.75 12.81 17.81
CA ALA A 18 1.95 13.47 18.84
C ALA A 18 1.67 12.55 20.02
N TYR A 19 1.41 11.28 19.77
CA TYR A 19 1.18 10.27 20.81
C TYR A 19 2.45 10.02 21.65
N GLY A 20 3.61 9.90 21.00
CA GLY A 20 4.90 9.76 21.68
C GLY A 20 5.22 10.93 22.59
N ARG A 21 4.96 12.15 22.15
CA ARG A 21 5.15 13.35 22.99
C ARG A 21 4.17 13.43 24.15
N HIS A 22 2.92 13.04 23.92
CA HIS A 22 1.87 13.16 24.94
C HIS A 22 2.03 12.14 26.07
N TYR A 23 2.34 10.88 25.72
CA TYR A 23 2.35 9.79 26.70
C TYR A 23 3.75 9.42 27.24
N LEU A 24 4.82 9.72 26.49
CA LEU A 24 6.18 9.35 26.88
C LEU A 24 7.03 10.57 27.18
N SER A 25 7.64 11.18 26.14
CA SER A 25 8.43 12.40 26.29
C SER A 25 8.71 13.06 24.92
N ASN A 26 9.28 14.28 24.95
CA ASN A 26 9.67 14.99 23.72
C ASN A 26 10.67 14.19 22.87
N ASN A 27 11.62 13.50 23.50
CA ASN A 27 12.64 12.70 22.81
C ASN A 27 12.03 11.50 22.10
N TRP A 28 11.13 10.77 22.76
CA TRP A 28 10.40 9.65 22.15
C TRP A 28 9.48 10.10 21.02
N GLY A 29 8.83 11.27 21.19
CA GLY A 29 8.06 11.87 20.12
C GLY A 29 8.92 12.21 18.91
N PHE A 30 10.08 12.83 19.10
CA PHE A 30 11.03 13.14 18.04
C PHE A 30 11.50 11.86 17.30
N LEU A 31 11.88 10.84 18.06
CA LEU A 31 12.31 9.56 17.49
C LEU A 31 11.20 8.92 16.64
N ALA A 32 9.96 8.91 17.16
CA ALA A 32 8.81 8.37 16.42
C ALA A 32 8.53 9.16 15.12
N GLY A 33 8.66 10.49 15.16
CA GLY A 33 8.51 11.36 13.99
C GLY A 33 9.61 11.12 12.95
N ALA A 34 10.86 11.05 13.38
CA ALA A 34 12.00 10.78 12.51
C ALA A 34 11.88 9.41 11.85
N ALA A 35 11.57 8.37 12.62
CA ALA A 35 11.36 7.02 12.09
C ALA A 35 10.20 6.97 11.09
N PHE A 36 9.10 7.69 11.37
CA PHE A 36 7.96 7.81 10.46
C PHE A 36 8.37 8.46 9.13
N LEU A 37 9.13 9.56 9.17
CA LEU A 37 9.58 10.26 7.97
C LEU A 37 10.52 9.39 7.12
N ILE A 38 11.52 8.73 7.74
CA ILE A 38 12.43 7.80 7.07
C ILE A 38 11.64 6.66 6.41
N GLY A 39 10.69 6.07 7.14
CA GLY A 39 9.81 5.04 6.61
C GLY A 39 8.97 5.52 5.41
N LYS A 40 8.49 6.77 5.43
CA LYS A 40 7.76 7.37 4.32
C LYS A 40 8.62 7.57 3.08
N ILE A 41 9.85 8.06 3.23
CA ILE A 41 10.80 8.22 2.12
C ILE A 41 11.12 6.86 1.50
N GLY A 42 11.41 5.85 2.32
CA GLY A 42 11.61 4.48 1.85
C GLY A 42 10.41 3.91 1.12
N SER A 43 9.20 4.17 1.64
CA SER A 43 7.94 3.75 0.99
C SER A 43 7.74 4.42 -0.37
N ALA A 44 8.04 5.71 -0.49
CA ALA A 44 7.94 6.43 -1.76
C ALA A 44 8.88 5.83 -2.82
N ALA A 45 10.12 5.56 -2.43
CA ALA A 45 11.09 4.91 -3.31
C ALA A 45 10.65 3.51 -3.74
N ALA A 46 10.17 2.68 -2.80
CA ALA A 46 9.68 1.33 -3.08
C ALA A 46 8.49 1.35 -4.05
N ILE A 47 7.48 2.20 -3.81
CA ILE A 47 6.30 2.33 -4.68
C ILE A 47 6.71 2.78 -6.09
N ALA A 48 7.63 3.75 -6.19
CA ALA A 48 8.09 4.26 -7.47
C ALA A 48 8.88 3.20 -8.25
N LEU A 49 9.71 2.39 -7.57
CA LEU A 49 10.44 1.29 -8.20
C LEU A 49 9.49 0.19 -8.67
N VAL A 50 8.48 -0.20 -7.87
CA VAL A 50 7.45 -1.15 -8.29
C VAL A 50 6.69 -0.61 -9.51
N PHE A 51 6.28 0.66 -9.51
CA PHE A 51 5.68 1.30 -10.68
C PHE A 51 6.56 1.15 -11.93
N ALA A 52 7.85 1.47 -11.79
CA ALA A 52 8.81 1.42 -12.89
C ALA A 52 9.05 -0.01 -13.41
N SER A 53 9.08 -1.02 -12.53
CA SER A 53 9.21 -2.43 -12.91
C SER A 53 8.05 -2.91 -13.78
N TYR A 54 6.84 -2.41 -13.53
CA TYR A 54 5.68 -2.72 -14.39
C TYR A 54 5.69 -1.94 -15.70
N LEU A 55 6.20 -0.70 -15.74
CA LEU A 55 6.08 0.19 -16.88
C LEU A 55 7.27 0.10 -17.84
N THR A 56 8.48 0.09 -17.31
CA THR A 56 9.73 0.21 -18.08
C THR A 56 10.81 -0.72 -17.53
N PRO A 57 10.70 -2.03 -17.74
CA PRO A 57 11.75 -2.97 -17.33
C PRO A 57 13.10 -2.57 -17.95
N GLY A 58 14.15 -2.48 -17.12
CA GLY A 58 15.49 -2.07 -17.51
C GLY A 58 15.80 -0.57 -17.36
N LEU A 59 14.80 0.29 -17.10
CA LEU A 59 14.95 1.73 -16.86
C LEU A 59 14.32 2.15 -15.52
N GLU A 60 14.21 1.22 -14.57
CA GLU A 60 13.42 1.37 -13.35
C GLU A 60 13.82 2.60 -12.53
N VAL A 61 15.14 2.84 -12.36
CA VAL A 61 15.63 3.97 -11.54
C VAL A 61 15.26 5.31 -12.16
N LEU A 62 15.40 5.45 -13.48
CA LEU A 62 15.05 6.68 -14.18
C LEU A 62 13.54 6.94 -14.10
N THR A 63 12.74 5.95 -14.40
CA THR A 63 11.27 6.05 -14.39
C THR A 63 10.73 6.30 -12.98
N ALA A 64 11.27 5.64 -11.96
CA ALA A 64 10.93 5.86 -10.57
C ALA A 64 11.25 7.29 -10.13
N SER A 65 12.43 7.79 -10.47
CA SER A 65 12.83 9.16 -10.14
C SER A 65 11.92 10.19 -10.80
N LEU A 66 11.61 10.02 -12.07
CA LEU A 66 10.65 10.87 -12.79
C LEU A 66 9.25 10.83 -12.15
N ALA A 67 8.76 9.64 -11.78
CA ALA A 67 7.46 9.49 -11.14
C ALA A 67 7.39 10.26 -9.81
N ILE A 68 8.43 10.17 -8.97
CA ILE A 68 8.50 10.90 -7.71
C ILE A 68 8.48 12.42 -7.96
N VAL A 69 9.29 12.93 -8.90
CA VAL A 69 9.35 14.36 -9.23
C VAL A 69 8.01 14.87 -9.73
N VAL A 70 7.39 14.15 -10.67
CA VAL A 70 6.07 14.53 -11.22
C VAL A 70 4.99 14.54 -10.14
N MET A 71 4.95 13.50 -9.28
CA MET A 71 3.97 13.43 -8.20
C MET A 71 4.20 14.48 -7.13
N ALA A 72 5.45 14.80 -6.79
CA ALA A 72 5.77 15.89 -5.89
C ALA A 72 5.31 17.24 -6.46
N PHE A 73 5.53 17.48 -7.76
CA PHE A 73 5.07 18.69 -8.43
C PHE A 73 3.54 18.81 -8.44
N ILE A 74 2.82 17.71 -8.74
CA ILE A 74 1.35 17.69 -8.67
C ILE A 74 0.86 18.00 -7.25
N ASN A 75 1.56 17.50 -6.23
CA ASN A 75 1.20 17.73 -4.84
C ASN A 75 1.37 19.21 -4.44
N ILE A 76 2.38 19.91 -4.95
CA ILE A 76 2.60 21.34 -4.72
C ILE A 76 1.45 22.19 -5.34
N LEU A 77 0.79 21.70 -6.40
CA LEU A 77 -0.32 22.41 -7.05
C LEU A 77 -1.63 22.43 -6.25
N GLY A 78 -1.72 21.70 -5.15
CA GLY A 78 -2.83 21.82 -4.19
C GLY A 78 -3.39 20.51 -3.63
N VAL A 79 -3.50 20.46 -2.31
CA VAL A 79 -3.91 19.28 -1.53
C VAL A 79 -5.33 18.81 -1.84
N ASN A 80 -6.28 19.72 -2.08
CA ASN A 80 -7.68 19.36 -2.35
C ASN A 80 -7.86 18.56 -3.64
N ARG A 81 -7.12 18.91 -4.70
CA ARG A 81 -7.11 18.16 -5.97
C ARG A 81 -6.45 16.81 -5.82
N THR A 82 -5.42 16.74 -5.00
CA THR A 82 -4.65 15.53 -4.67
C THR A 82 -5.52 14.50 -3.94
N ALA A 83 -6.31 14.94 -2.95
CA ALA A 83 -7.20 14.06 -2.19
C ALA A 83 -8.30 13.44 -3.07
N PHE A 84 -8.92 14.22 -3.95
CA PHE A 84 -9.93 13.73 -4.89
C PHE A 84 -9.33 12.74 -5.90
N GLY A 85 -8.16 13.07 -6.47
CA GLY A 85 -7.43 12.19 -7.38
C GLY A 85 -7.06 10.86 -6.74
N SER A 86 -6.50 10.88 -5.54
CA SER A 86 -6.15 9.66 -4.77
C SER A 86 -7.37 8.77 -4.50
N LYS A 87 -8.53 9.36 -4.21
CA LYS A 87 -9.77 8.61 -3.96
C LYS A 87 -10.24 7.87 -5.22
N ILE A 88 -10.19 8.52 -6.39
CA ILE A 88 -10.56 7.89 -7.67
C ILE A 88 -9.57 6.77 -8.00
N LEU A 89 -8.27 7.04 -7.93
CA LEU A 89 -7.23 6.06 -8.23
C LEU A 89 -7.31 4.84 -7.30
N ALA A 90 -7.57 5.05 -6.00
CA ALA A 90 -7.78 3.96 -5.05
C ALA A 90 -9.04 3.15 -5.39
N GLY A 91 -10.13 3.80 -5.78
CA GLY A 91 -11.36 3.13 -6.20
C GLY A 91 -11.14 2.24 -7.43
N ILE A 92 -10.45 2.74 -8.44
CA ILE A 92 -10.08 1.98 -9.65
C ILE A 92 -9.20 0.78 -9.28
N THR A 93 -8.21 0.98 -8.42
CA THR A 93 -7.31 -0.08 -7.97
C THR A 93 -8.08 -1.19 -7.24
N ILE A 94 -8.94 -0.84 -6.29
CA ILE A 94 -9.75 -1.81 -5.55
C ILE A 94 -10.67 -2.58 -6.51
N ALA A 95 -11.35 -1.89 -7.41
CA ALA A 95 -12.22 -2.50 -8.40
C ALA A 95 -11.44 -3.51 -9.28
N PHE A 96 -10.26 -3.12 -9.75
CA PHE A 96 -9.39 -4.00 -10.51
C PHE A 96 -8.96 -5.24 -9.72
N LEU A 97 -8.51 -5.08 -8.47
CA LEU A 97 -8.10 -6.21 -7.62
C LEU A 97 -9.25 -7.16 -7.34
N VAL A 98 -10.47 -6.66 -7.17
CA VAL A 98 -11.67 -7.49 -7.01
C VAL A 98 -11.96 -8.27 -8.30
N VAL A 99 -11.94 -7.59 -9.46
CA VAL A 99 -12.15 -8.25 -10.76
C VAL A 99 -11.08 -9.31 -11.03
N LEU A 100 -9.81 -9.00 -10.77
CA LEU A 100 -8.72 -9.97 -10.88
C LEU A 100 -8.91 -11.17 -9.95
N SER A 101 -9.31 -10.93 -8.68
CA SER A 101 -9.57 -12.01 -7.73
C SER A 101 -10.71 -12.91 -8.18
N VAL A 102 -11.80 -12.34 -8.69
CA VAL A 102 -12.93 -13.10 -9.22
C VAL A 102 -12.50 -13.90 -10.46
N ALA A 103 -11.82 -13.30 -11.42
CA ALA A 103 -11.35 -14.00 -12.61
C ALA A 103 -10.36 -15.13 -12.27
N ALA A 104 -9.40 -14.87 -11.38
CA ALA A 104 -8.44 -15.85 -10.93
C ALA A 104 -9.08 -17.02 -10.17
N ALA A 105 -10.21 -16.82 -9.50
CA ALA A 105 -10.93 -17.91 -8.83
C ALA A 105 -11.44 -18.97 -9.82
N PHE A 106 -11.69 -18.59 -11.07
CA PHE A 106 -12.14 -19.50 -12.14
C PHE A 106 -11.00 -19.96 -13.06
N ALA A 107 -9.80 -19.43 -12.91
CA ALA A 107 -8.64 -19.82 -13.71
C ALA A 107 -8.17 -21.25 -13.35
N PRO A 108 -7.52 -21.97 -14.29
CA PRO A 108 -6.96 -23.28 -14.00
C PRO A 108 -5.90 -23.21 -12.90
N ALA A 109 -5.91 -24.18 -12.00
CA ALA A 109 -4.89 -24.29 -10.96
C ALA A 109 -3.62 -24.92 -11.52
N THR A 110 -2.47 -24.40 -11.17
CA THR A 110 -1.18 -25.00 -11.51
C THR A 110 -0.83 -26.04 -10.43
N ALA A 111 -0.57 -27.28 -10.85
CA ALA A 111 -0.35 -28.40 -9.94
C ALA A 111 1.04 -28.42 -9.28
N VAL A 112 1.80 -27.34 -9.32
CA VAL A 112 3.16 -27.29 -8.79
C VAL A 112 3.12 -26.81 -7.33
N ALA A 113 3.35 -27.73 -6.40
CA ALA A 113 3.41 -27.43 -4.98
C ALA A 113 4.62 -26.51 -4.66
N LEU A 114 4.38 -25.54 -3.78
CA LEU A 114 5.47 -24.75 -3.18
C LEU A 114 6.22 -25.60 -2.15
N GLU A 115 7.50 -25.36 -2.02
CA GLU A 115 8.30 -25.95 -0.95
C GLU A 115 7.81 -25.46 0.43
N GLN A 116 8.03 -26.29 1.47
CA GLN A 116 7.68 -25.90 2.84
C GLN A 116 8.43 -24.62 3.25
N PRO A 117 7.74 -23.65 3.86
CA PRO A 117 8.37 -22.40 4.23
C PRO A 117 9.44 -22.61 5.31
N SER A 118 10.61 -22.03 5.12
CA SER A 118 11.64 -21.96 6.16
C SER A 118 11.23 -20.97 7.25
N GLY A 119 11.73 -21.17 8.49
CA GLY A 119 11.45 -20.22 9.58
C GLY A 119 11.89 -18.77 9.27
N ILE A 120 13.01 -18.60 8.54
CA ILE A 120 13.49 -17.28 8.06
C ILE A 120 12.52 -16.72 7.01
N GLY A 121 11.99 -17.55 6.12
CA GLY A 121 10.99 -17.14 5.12
C GLY A 121 9.72 -16.59 5.77
N VAL A 122 9.25 -17.21 6.86
CA VAL A 122 8.08 -16.73 7.61
C VAL A 122 8.35 -15.36 8.25
N LEU A 123 9.55 -15.13 8.84
CA LEU A 123 9.91 -13.84 9.41
C LEU A 123 10.02 -12.75 8.33
N THR A 124 10.60 -13.07 7.17
CA THR A 124 10.66 -12.16 6.02
C THR A 124 9.24 -11.79 5.54
N ALA A 125 8.37 -12.78 5.36
CA ALA A 125 6.98 -12.55 5.00
C ALA A 125 6.26 -11.67 6.03
N ALA A 126 6.43 -11.91 7.33
CA ALA A 126 5.85 -11.10 8.39
C ALA A 126 6.30 -9.63 8.32
N SER A 127 7.57 -9.36 8.02
CA SER A 127 8.11 -8.00 7.86
C SER A 127 7.52 -7.30 6.65
N LEU A 128 7.36 -7.99 5.52
CA LEU A 128 6.73 -7.46 4.30
C LEU A 128 5.23 -7.16 4.53
N PHE A 129 4.51 -8.06 5.23
CA PHE A 129 3.11 -7.81 5.60
C PHE A 129 2.97 -6.63 6.54
N PHE A 130 3.87 -6.46 7.52
CA PHE A 130 3.87 -5.27 8.37
C PHE A 130 3.96 -3.99 7.53
N PHE A 131 4.88 -3.94 6.56
CA PHE A 131 5.02 -2.82 5.65
C PHE A 131 3.77 -2.60 4.80
N ALA A 132 3.19 -3.67 4.24
CA ALA A 132 1.99 -3.61 3.39
C ALA A 132 0.77 -3.03 4.14
N PHE A 133 0.67 -3.28 5.45
CA PHE A 133 -0.40 -2.74 6.30
C PHE A 133 -0.08 -1.36 6.90
N ALA A 134 1.13 -0.83 6.80
CA ALA A 134 1.54 0.42 7.46
C ALA A 134 0.78 1.68 6.99
N GLY A 135 0.04 1.59 5.88
CA GLY A 135 -0.74 2.70 5.32
C GLY A 135 -1.78 3.32 6.26
N TYR A 136 -2.34 2.55 7.20
CA TYR A 136 -3.32 3.06 8.18
C TYR A 136 -2.75 4.17 9.08
N ALA A 137 -1.43 4.21 9.30
CA ALA A 137 -0.80 5.24 10.11
C ALA A 137 -1.02 6.66 9.53
N ARG A 138 -1.23 6.77 8.21
CA ARG A 138 -1.59 8.03 7.55
C ARG A 138 -2.95 8.55 8.00
N VAL A 139 -3.94 7.67 8.16
CA VAL A 139 -5.29 8.09 8.59
C VAL A 139 -5.23 8.72 9.99
N ALA A 140 -4.34 8.25 10.86
CA ALA A 140 -4.16 8.79 12.20
C ALA A 140 -3.55 10.22 12.20
N THR A 141 -2.91 10.66 11.11
CA THR A 141 -2.36 12.02 11.02
C THR A 141 -3.40 13.08 10.63
N LEU A 142 -4.57 12.65 10.12
CA LEU A 142 -5.64 13.52 9.59
C LEU A 142 -6.62 14.03 10.68
N GLY A 143 -6.22 14.04 11.95
CA GLY A 143 -7.12 14.34 13.07
C GLY A 143 -7.87 15.66 12.94
N ASP A 144 -7.26 16.72 12.40
CA ASP A 144 -7.86 18.04 12.26
C ASP A 144 -8.61 18.25 10.93
N GLU A 145 -8.41 17.35 9.95
CA GLU A 145 -9.03 17.45 8.62
C GLU A 145 -10.36 16.69 8.53
N VAL A 146 -10.68 15.88 9.54
CA VAL A 146 -11.85 14.99 9.54
C VAL A 146 -12.91 15.48 10.50
N VAL A 147 -14.13 15.67 9.99
CA VAL A 147 -15.31 15.98 10.81
C VAL A 147 -15.55 14.85 11.81
N ASP A 148 -15.76 15.19 13.09
CA ASP A 148 -15.92 14.22 14.19
C ASP A 148 -14.79 13.15 14.19
N SER A 149 -13.53 13.63 14.18
CA SER A 149 -12.33 12.80 14.03
C SER A 149 -12.23 11.69 15.09
N ARG A 150 -12.68 11.96 16.33
CA ARG A 150 -12.69 10.98 17.43
C ARG A 150 -13.49 9.70 17.08
N ARG A 151 -14.50 9.82 16.26
CA ARG A 151 -15.38 8.71 15.87
C ARG A 151 -15.05 8.17 14.48
N ASN A 152 -14.78 9.07 13.53
CA ASN A 152 -14.61 8.71 12.12
C ASN A 152 -13.22 8.16 11.81
N VAL A 153 -12.15 8.70 12.41
CA VAL A 153 -10.78 8.20 12.19
C VAL A 153 -10.61 6.75 12.66
N PRO A 154 -11.00 6.35 13.88
CA PRO A 154 -10.90 4.96 14.32
C PRO A 154 -11.71 3.99 13.45
N ARG A 155 -12.92 4.39 13.03
CA ARG A 155 -13.76 3.58 12.14
C ARG A 155 -13.13 3.41 10.77
N ALA A 156 -12.62 4.50 10.18
CA ALA A 156 -11.94 4.44 8.90
C ALA A 156 -10.72 3.51 8.94
N ILE A 157 -9.93 3.53 10.02
CA ILE A 157 -8.80 2.63 10.22
C ILE A 157 -9.26 1.16 10.24
N ILE A 158 -10.28 0.84 11.05
CA ILE A 158 -10.74 -0.55 11.19
C ILE A 158 -11.34 -1.07 9.88
N ILE A 159 -12.18 -0.27 9.22
CA ILE A 159 -12.83 -0.65 7.97
C ILE A 159 -11.80 -0.84 6.86
N SER A 160 -10.86 0.11 6.71
CA SER A 160 -9.81 0.01 5.67
C SER A 160 -8.90 -1.19 5.89
N LEU A 161 -8.49 -1.46 7.14
CA LEU A 161 -7.70 -2.65 7.47
C LEU A 161 -8.46 -3.93 7.16
N GLY A 162 -9.76 -3.99 7.46
CA GLY A 162 -10.60 -5.16 7.14
C GLY A 162 -10.70 -5.41 5.64
N ILE A 163 -10.94 -4.36 4.84
CA ILE A 163 -11.01 -4.46 3.38
C ILE A 163 -9.67 -4.94 2.80
N VAL A 164 -8.57 -4.30 3.20
CA VAL A 164 -7.22 -4.64 2.72
C VAL A 164 -6.84 -6.06 3.13
N PHE A 165 -7.18 -6.49 4.35
CA PHE A 165 -6.93 -7.84 4.83
C PHE A 165 -7.62 -8.90 3.96
N VAL A 166 -8.91 -8.70 3.64
CA VAL A 166 -9.65 -9.62 2.77
C VAL A 166 -9.05 -9.68 1.36
N ILE A 167 -8.70 -8.52 0.78
CA ILE A 167 -8.06 -8.46 -0.54
C ILE A 167 -6.71 -9.18 -0.54
N TYR A 168 -5.87 -8.94 0.46
CA TYR A 168 -4.54 -9.57 0.53
C TYR A 168 -4.62 -11.06 0.76
N LEU A 169 -5.53 -11.54 1.61
CA LEU A 169 -5.73 -12.99 1.79
C LEU A 169 -6.23 -13.66 0.52
N SER A 170 -7.22 -13.07 -0.16
CA SER A 170 -7.75 -13.65 -1.40
C SER A 170 -6.72 -13.68 -2.51
N LEU A 171 -6.00 -12.58 -2.72
CA LEU A 171 -4.94 -12.51 -3.74
C LEU A 171 -3.76 -13.43 -3.40
N GLY A 172 -3.30 -13.46 -2.15
CA GLY A 172 -2.22 -14.34 -1.71
C GLY A 172 -2.57 -15.81 -1.93
N TRP A 173 -3.77 -16.22 -1.53
CA TRP A 173 -4.27 -17.58 -1.77
C TRP A 173 -4.39 -17.91 -3.25
N LEU A 174 -4.89 -16.97 -4.08
CA LEU A 174 -5.02 -17.17 -5.53
C LEU A 174 -3.66 -17.24 -6.23
N VAL A 175 -2.71 -16.38 -5.86
CA VAL A 175 -1.34 -16.43 -6.38
C VAL A 175 -0.72 -17.80 -6.11
N GLU A 176 -0.81 -18.26 -4.86
CA GLU A 176 -0.30 -19.58 -4.48
C GLU A 176 -0.95 -20.71 -5.27
N ASN A 177 -2.27 -20.75 -5.36
CA ASN A 177 -3.02 -21.83 -5.97
C ASN A 177 -2.99 -21.82 -7.52
N ARG A 178 -2.83 -20.65 -8.14
CA ARG A 178 -2.86 -20.52 -9.61
C ARG A 178 -1.49 -20.46 -10.24
N LEU A 179 -0.51 -19.92 -9.56
CA LEU A 179 0.86 -19.80 -10.06
C LEU A 179 1.80 -20.84 -9.45
N GLY A 180 1.59 -21.25 -8.19
CA GLY A 180 2.48 -22.19 -7.51
C GLY A 180 3.93 -21.70 -7.55
N SER A 181 4.86 -22.57 -7.99
CA SER A 181 6.29 -22.22 -8.11
C SER A 181 6.60 -21.20 -9.21
N LEU A 182 5.68 -20.88 -10.12
CA LEU A 182 5.90 -19.87 -11.16
C LEU A 182 6.03 -18.44 -10.56
N VAL A 183 5.55 -18.22 -9.32
CA VAL A 183 5.71 -16.95 -8.65
C VAL A 183 7.14 -16.71 -8.12
N ILE A 184 7.94 -17.79 -8.01
CA ILE A 184 9.29 -17.68 -7.45
C ILE A 184 10.18 -16.90 -8.42
N GLY A 185 10.71 -15.77 -7.94
CA GLY A 185 11.53 -14.86 -8.77
C GLY A 185 10.72 -13.87 -9.62
N SER A 186 9.39 -13.96 -9.67
CA SER A 186 8.59 -12.96 -10.37
C SER A 186 8.64 -11.61 -9.65
N VAL A 187 8.92 -10.56 -10.38
CA VAL A 187 8.86 -9.17 -9.93
C VAL A 187 7.47 -8.53 -10.15
N THR A 188 6.60 -9.23 -10.91
CA THR A 188 5.26 -8.76 -11.28
C THR A 188 4.18 -9.82 -11.09
N PRO A 189 4.01 -10.40 -9.90
CA PRO A 189 3.14 -11.57 -9.66
C PRO A 189 1.66 -11.33 -10.01
N LEU A 190 1.17 -10.10 -9.92
CA LEU A 190 -0.20 -9.79 -10.34
C LEU A 190 -0.37 -9.79 -11.87
N ALA A 191 0.69 -9.46 -12.62
CA ALA A 191 0.67 -9.59 -14.07
C ALA A 191 0.66 -11.07 -14.49
N ASP A 192 1.43 -11.91 -13.81
CA ASP A 192 1.44 -13.35 -14.05
C ASP A 192 0.07 -13.97 -13.71
N LEU A 193 -0.54 -13.58 -12.60
CA LEU A 193 -1.88 -14.01 -12.22
C LEU A 193 -2.93 -13.61 -13.28
N ALA A 194 -2.83 -12.39 -13.81
CA ALA A 194 -3.73 -11.91 -14.85
C ALA A 194 -3.51 -12.64 -16.18
N ALA A 195 -2.27 -12.97 -16.55
CA ALA A 195 -1.96 -13.75 -17.73
C ALA A 195 -2.65 -15.12 -17.69
N VAL A 196 -2.61 -15.81 -16.54
CA VAL A 196 -3.29 -17.10 -16.35
C VAL A 196 -4.81 -16.91 -16.32
N SER A 197 -5.32 -15.81 -15.77
CA SER A 197 -6.77 -15.60 -15.58
C SER A 197 -7.48 -15.09 -16.83
N PHE A 198 -6.81 -14.26 -17.64
CA PHE A 198 -7.40 -13.57 -18.80
C PHE A 198 -6.72 -13.93 -20.13
N GLY A 199 -5.67 -14.74 -20.12
CA GLY A 199 -4.86 -15.05 -21.30
C GLY A 199 -3.93 -13.90 -21.74
N THR A 200 -3.93 -12.78 -21.04
CA THR A 200 -3.06 -11.62 -21.33
C THR A 200 -2.77 -10.81 -20.05
N ALA A 201 -1.58 -10.26 -19.95
CA ALA A 201 -1.16 -9.37 -18.87
C ALA A 201 -1.08 -7.90 -19.29
N SER A 202 -1.26 -7.58 -20.57
CA SER A 202 -0.96 -6.24 -21.12
C SER A 202 -1.71 -5.09 -20.42
N PHE A 203 -2.93 -5.32 -19.97
CA PHE A 203 -3.72 -4.29 -19.28
C PHE A 203 -3.32 -4.09 -17.80
N VAL A 204 -2.65 -5.07 -17.19
CA VAL A 204 -2.24 -5.01 -15.76
C VAL A 204 -1.26 -3.88 -15.52
N PHE A 205 -0.40 -3.59 -16.49
CA PHE A 205 0.55 -2.48 -16.40
C PHE A 205 -0.14 -1.13 -16.18
N VAL A 206 -1.29 -0.91 -16.82
CA VAL A 206 -2.09 0.31 -16.62
C VAL A 206 -2.61 0.38 -15.20
N PHE A 207 -3.18 -0.72 -14.67
CA PHE A 207 -3.71 -0.73 -13.31
C PHE A 207 -2.62 -0.67 -12.24
N ALA A 208 -1.47 -1.31 -12.48
CA ALA A 208 -0.30 -1.19 -11.61
C ALA A 208 0.22 0.25 -11.57
N ALA A 209 0.25 0.94 -12.72
CA ALA A 209 0.58 2.35 -12.81
C ALA A 209 -0.41 3.22 -12.03
N VAL A 210 -1.71 3.00 -12.21
CA VAL A 210 -2.78 3.72 -11.49
C VAL A 210 -2.65 3.51 -9.97
N ALA A 211 -2.42 2.27 -9.53
CA ALA A 211 -2.28 1.94 -8.12
C ALA A 211 -1.05 2.61 -7.50
N ALA A 212 0.10 2.52 -8.17
CA ALA A 212 1.35 3.09 -7.69
C ALA A 212 1.30 4.63 -7.67
N LEU A 213 0.80 5.27 -8.73
CA LEU A 213 0.66 6.72 -8.78
C LEU A 213 -0.33 7.23 -7.74
N GLY A 214 -1.46 6.53 -7.53
CA GLY A 214 -2.42 6.86 -6.47
C GLY A 214 -1.80 6.75 -5.07
N SER A 215 -1.01 5.71 -4.83
CA SER A 215 -0.30 5.50 -3.57
C SER A 215 0.78 6.55 -3.34
N LEU A 216 1.58 6.88 -4.36
CA LEU A 216 2.58 7.95 -4.31
C LEU A 216 1.94 9.31 -4.01
N LEU A 217 0.87 9.63 -4.70
CA LEU A 217 0.14 10.88 -4.51
C LEU A 217 -0.37 11.00 -3.08
N ALA A 218 -1.02 9.96 -2.57
CA ALA A 218 -1.52 9.93 -1.20
C ALA A 218 -0.40 9.99 -0.16
N LEU A 219 0.74 9.36 -0.43
CA LEU A 219 1.89 9.31 0.46
C LEU A 219 2.59 10.67 0.55
N LEU A 220 2.83 11.32 -0.59
CA LEU A 220 3.48 12.64 -0.66
C LEU A 220 2.59 13.75 -0.09
N ALA A 221 1.26 13.67 -0.25
CA ALA A 221 0.32 14.60 0.37
C ALA A 221 0.35 14.55 1.90
N GLY A 222 1.03 13.59 2.48
CA GLY A 222 1.15 13.38 3.92
C GLY A 222 2.52 13.63 4.52
N MET A 223 3.44 14.12 3.75
CA MET A 223 4.74 14.61 4.18
C MET A 223 4.70 16.11 4.39
#